data_17f275aa0de26e5af59ce9aa98fd5743
#
_entry.id   17f275aa0de26e5af59ce9aa98fd5743
#
_cell.length_a   1.000
_cell.length_b   1.000
_cell.length_c   1.000
_cell.angle_alpha   90.00
_cell.angle_beta   90.00
_cell.angle_gamma   90.00
#
_symmetry.space_group_name_H-M   'P 1'
#
loop_
_entity.id
_entity.type
_entity.pdbx_description
1 polymer ?
#
loop_
_entity_poly.entity_id
_entity_poly.type
_entity_poly.pdbx_seq_one_letter_code
_entity_poly.pdbx_strand_id
1 'polypeptide(L)'
;CATDLDYALISGEDYFPEMLIGRMCIDSNTELQTILSKTIRYERAPATNTNSWQNKALVVAGNYASGSLIPTTPVDMSRWIYEKLRSSGYPQVDTVFYQNTSGSSTAPEYLTTQIINAINSGVQYVSYRGWGSGNGWQFPIFFRDHVNATNNGGRTPVVYSIVCDNGDYDNESYDPCFGEVWMTKG
;
A
#
# COMPACT_ATOMS: atom_id res chain seq x y z
N CYS A 1 7.42 19.88 5.75
CA CYS A 1 6.98 18.69 5.01
C CYS A 1 7.50 18.80 3.58
N ALA A 2 8.29 17.84 3.14
CA ALA A 2 8.80 17.80 1.78
C ALA A 2 7.64 17.53 0.80
N THR A 3 7.67 18.16 -0.37
CA THR A 3 6.67 17.97 -1.42
C THR A 3 7.32 18.01 -2.81
N ASP A 4 6.81 17.20 -3.72
CA ASP A 4 7.21 17.20 -5.13
C ASP A 4 6.25 18.01 -6.01
N LEU A 5 5.23 18.62 -5.42
CA LEU A 5 4.19 19.33 -6.17
C LEU A 5 4.78 20.44 -7.06
N ASP A 6 5.78 21.19 -6.57
CA ASP A 6 6.38 22.29 -7.30
C ASP A 6 7.03 21.86 -8.63
N TYR A 7 7.48 20.60 -8.74
CA TYR A 7 8.01 20.07 -10.00
C TYR A 7 6.92 19.75 -11.04
N ALA A 8 5.67 19.68 -10.62
CA ALA A 8 4.53 19.38 -11.49
C ALA A 8 3.73 20.63 -11.88
N LEU A 9 4.00 21.78 -11.25
CA LEU A 9 3.39 23.08 -11.53
C LEU A 9 4.24 23.83 -12.56
N ILE A 10 4.00 23.59 -13.82
CA ILE A 10 4.83 24.14 -14.92
C ILE A 10 4.15 25.30 -15.68
N SER A 11 2.89 25.59 -15.40
CA SER A 11 2.11 26.66 -16.04
C SER A 11 1.04 27.19 -15.09
N GLY A 12 0.71 28.47 -15.22
CA GLY A 12 -0.30 29.10 -14.36
C GLY A 12 0.23 29.59 -13.01
N GLU A 13 -0.68 30.05 -12.15
CA GLU A 13 -0.39 30.53 -10.78
C GLU A 13 -1.30 29.82 -9.77
N ASP A 14 -1.69 28.59 -10.04
CA ASP A 14 -2.52 27.78 -9.15
C ASP A 14 -1.79 26.52 -8.65
N TYR A 15 -2.50 25.65 -7.91
CA TYR A 15 -1.96 24.41 -7.34
C TYR A 15 -2.42 23.17 -8.10
N PHE A 16 -2.89 23.30 -9.34
CA PHE A 16 -3.28 22.15 -10.17
C PHE A 16 -2.09 21.71 -11.04
N PRO A 17 -1.56 20.50 -10.81
CA PRO A 17 -0.40 20.03 -11.56
C PRO A 17 -0.75 19.74 -13.03
N GLU A 18 0.07 20.19 -13.97
CA GLU A 18 -0.05 19.90 -15.39
C GLU A 18 0.54 18.56 -15.79
N MET A 19 1.31 17.93 -14.88
CA MET A 19 1.90 16.63 -15.14
C MET A 19 1.86 15.76 -13.90
N LEU A 20 1.88 14.45 -14.12
CA LEU A 20 2.05 13.48 -13.04
C LEU A 20 3.53 13.29 -12.77
N ILE A 21 3.90 13.29 -11.50
CA ILE A 21 5.27 13.04 -11.06
C ILE A 21 5.28 11.88 -10.06
N GLY A 22 6.29 11.03 -10.14
CA GLY A 22 6.55 9.96 -9.18
C GLY A 22 8.00 10.00 -8.72
N ARG A 23 8.23 9.84 -7.43
CA ARG A 23 9.56 9.79 -6.84
C ARG A 23 10.03 8.35 -6.66
N MET A 24 11.23 8.06 -7.10
CA MET A 24 11.97 6.85 -6.73
C MET A 24 12.99 7.26 -5.66
N CYS A 25 12.68 7.01 -4.39
CA CYS A 25 13.60 7.26 -3.28
C CYS A 25 14.62 6.13 -3.24
N ILE A 26 15.87 6.48 -3.42
CA ILE A 26 16.99 5.53 -3.51
C ILE A 26 18.25 6.12 -2.88
N ASP A 27 19.00 5.27 -2.19
CA ASP A 27 20.31 5.59 -1.63
C ASP A 27 21.46 4.88 -2.37
N SER A 28 21.10 3.96 -3.27
CA SER A 28 22.10 3.17 -3.99
C SER A 28 21.68 2.79 -5.41
N ASN A 29 22.68 2.52 -6.26
CA ASN A 29 22.44 1.97 -7.59
C ASN A 29 21.73 0.60 -7.55
N THR A 30 21.92 -0.18 -6.49
CA THR A 30 21.26 -1.48 -6.31
C THR A 30 19.75 -1.31 -6.13
N GLU A 31 19.34 -0.33 -5.33
CA GLU A 31 17.93 0.00 -5.13
C GLU A 31 17.28 0.49 -6.42
N LEU A 32 17.96 1.38 -7.16
CA LEU A 32 17.50 1.81 -8.47
C LEU A 32 17.27 0.63 -9.41
N GLN A 33 18.24 -0.30 -9.50
CA GLN A 33 18.12 -1.49 -10.32
C GLN A 33 16.95 -2.37 -9.88
N THR A 34 16.73 -2.50 -8.58
CA THR A 34 15.60 -3.27 -8.01
C THR A 34 14.27 -2.67 -8.45
N ILE A 35 14.08 -1.36 -8.27
CA ILE A 35 12.85 -0.64 -8.64
C ILE A 35 12.59 -0.76 -10.15
N LEU A 36 13.60 -0.45 -10.97
CA LEU A 36 13.49 -0.52 -12.43
C LEU A 36 13.19 -1.94 -12.91
N SER A 37 13.84 -2.95 -12.32
CA SER A 37 13.61 -4.36 -12.68
C SER A 37 12.18 -4.81 -12.37
N LYS A 38 11.62 -4.39 -11.23
CA LYS A 38 10.23 -4.66 -10.86
C LYS A 38 9.26 -4.00 -11.85
N THR A 39 9.44 -2.72 -12.13
CA THR A 39 8.59 -1.95 -13.05
C THR A 39 8.62 -2.53 -14.45
N ILE A 40 9.82 -2.75 -15.01
CA ILE A 40 9.98 -3.30 -16.36
C ILE A 40 9.41 -4.72 -16.46
N ARG A 41 9.62 -5.55 -15.43
CA ARG A 41 9.03 -6.91 -15.39
C ARG A 41 7.52 -6.85 -15.39
N TYR A 42 6.94 -5.97 -14.56
CA TYR A 42 5.49 -5.80 -14.48
C TYR A 42 4.89 -5.39 -15.82
N GLU A 43 5.52 -4.44 -16.51
CA GLU A 43 5.02 -3.92 -17.80
C GLU A 43 5.25 -4.90 -18.97
N ARG A 44 6.38 -5.62 -18.98
CA ARG A 44 6.77 -6.50 -20.11
C ARG A 44 6.22 -7.91 -20.03
N ALA A 45 5.86 -8.36 -18.86
CA ALA A 45 5.29 -9.69 -18.63
C ALA A 45 3.80 -9.59 -18.28
N PRO A 46 2.93 -9.25 -19.24
CA PRO A 46 1.50 -9.31 -19.02
C PRO A 46 1.11 -10.71 -18.61
N ALA A 47 0.11 -10.82 -17.75
CA ALA A 47 -0.40 -12.08 -17.28
C ALA A 47 -0.65 -13.05 -18.44
N THR A 48 0.23 -14.00 -18.59
CA THR A 48 -0.04 -15.14 -19.45
C THR A 48 -0.84 -16.13 -18.63
N ASN A 49 -2.11 -16.23 -18.93
CA ASN A 49 -3.02 -17.35 -18.65
C ASN A 49 -2.74 -18.24 -17.45
N THR A 50 -3.71 -18.49 -16.68
CA THR A 50 -3.97 -19.62 -15.80
C THR A 50 -3.76 -19.47 -14.30
N ASN A 51 -2.90 -18.60 -13.82
CA ASN A 51 -2.80 -18.30 -12.38
C ASN A 51 -2.45 -16.82 -12.16
N SER A 52 -3.16 -15.96 -12.85
CA SER A 52 -2.73 -14.59 -12.83
C SER A 52 -3.05 -13.96 -11.49
N TRP A 53 -2.01 -13.85 -10.66
CA TRP A 53 -1.98 -12.98 -9.52
C TRP A 53 -2.47 -11.56 -9.86
N GLN A 54 -2.42 -11.19 -11.13
CA GLN A 54 -2.89 -9.93 -11.68
C GLN A 54 -4.43 -9.80 -11.72
N ASN A 55 -5.17 -10.87 -11.43
CA ASN A 55 -6.62 -10.85 -11.27
C ASN A 55 -7.05 -10.91 -9.79
N LYS A 56 -6.10 -10.74 -8.86
CA LYS A 56 -6.37 -10.79 -7.43
C LYS A 56 -6.08 -9.45 -6.79
N ALA A 57 -6.84 -9.12 -5.77
CA ALA A 57 -6.63 -7.92 -4.97
C ALA A 57 -6.71 -8.23 -3.47
N LEU A 58 -6.06 -7.39 -2.68
CA LEU A 58 -6.15 -7.39 -1.23
C LEU A 58 -6.61 -6.02 -0.75
N VAL A 59 -7.68 -5.99 0.02
CA VAL A 59 -8.19 -4.77 0.64
C VAL A 59 -8.04 -4.86 2.15
N VAL A 60 -7.23 -3.98 2.71
CA VAL A 60 -6.92 -3.94 4.14
C VAL A 60 -7.46 -2.65 4.74
N ALA A 61 -8.09 -2.75 5.90
CA ALA A 61 -8.55 -1.57 6.62
C ALA A 61 -8.64 -1.80 8.11
N GLY A 62 -8.50 -0.72 8.87
CA GLY A 62 -8.76 -0.74 10.29
C GLY A 62 -9.32 0.56 10.84
N ASN A 63 -10.37 0.44 11.64
CA ASN A 63 -10.90 1.56 12.38
C ASN A 63 -10.00 1.84 13.57
N TYR A 64 -9.60 3.10 13.74
CA TYR A 64 -8.72 3.57 14.81
C TYR A 64 -9.49 4.21 15.99
N ALA A 65 -10.81 4.27 15.88
CA ALA A 65 -11.66 4.77 16.95
C ALA A 65 -12.97 3.98 17.01
N SER A 66 -13.46 3.73 18.21
CA SER A 66 -14.80 3.22 18.47
C SER A 66 -15.75 4.40 18.75
N GLY A 67 -17.00 4.28 18.31
CA GLY A 67 -18.06 5.25 18.63
C GLY A 67 -17.86 6.62 17.95
N SER A 68 -17.36 6.64 16.75
CA SER A 68 -16.96 7.86 16.08
C SER A 68 -18.15 8.70 15.61
N LEU A 69 -17.98 10.01 15.73
CA LEU A 69 -18.79 11.02 15.04
C LEU A 69 -18.52 11.04 13.51
N ILE A 70 -17.66 10.17 13.01
CA ILE A 70 -17.29 10.08 11.62
C ILE A 70 -18.33 9.21 10.91
N PRO A 71 -19.10 9.74 9.97
CA PRO A 71 -20.19 9.00 9.31
C PRO A 71 -19.70 7.88 8.39
N THR A 72 -18.42 7.90 7.97
CA THR A 72 -17.82 6.87 7.12
C THR A 72 -16.48 6.46 7.71
N THR A 73 -16.38 5.20 8.11
CA THR A 73 -15.13 4.66 8.70
C THR A 73 -14.17 4.18 7.61
N PRO A 74 -12.87 4.00 7.93
CA PRO A 74 -11.91 3.36 7.02
C PRO A 74 -12.38 2.02 6.49
N VAL A 75 -13.00 1.19 7.35
CA VAL A 75 -13.54 -0.13 6.95
C VAL A 75 -14.71 0.01 5.98
N ASP A 76 -15.62 0.97 6.20
CA ASP A 76 -16.75 1.17 5.30
C ASP A 76 -16.30 1.65 3.91
N MET A 77 -15.33 2.57 3.85
CA MET A 77 -14.72 3.00 2.61
C MET A 77 -14.05 1.81 1.89
N SER A 78 -13.35 0.96 2.62
CA SER A 78 -12.67 -0.20 2.05
C SER A 78 -13.63 -1.29 1.58
N ARG A 79 -14.81 -1.43 2.21
CA ARG A 79 -15.89 -2.27 1.68
C ARG A 79 -16.40 -1.76 0.33
N TRP A 80 -16.54 -0.45 0.19
CA TRP A 80 -16.90 0.15 -1.10
C TRP A 80 -15.82 -0.13 -2.17
N ILE A 81 -14.51 -0.04 -1.83
CA ILE A 81 -13.41 -0.41 -2.73
C ILE A 81 -13.50 -1.90 -3.12
N TYR A 82 -13.75 -2.79 -2.15
CA TYR A 82 -13.97 -4.21 -2.41
C TYR A 82 -15.09 -4.44 -3.44
N GLU A 83 -16.25 -3.83 -3.24
CA GLU A 83 -17.37 -3.95 -4.16
C GLU A 83 -17.04 -3.42 -5.57
N LYS A 84 -16.29 -2.31 -5.65
CA LYS A 84 -15.84 -1.75 -6.93
C LYS A 84 -14.89 -2.70 -7.66
N LEU A 85 -13.91 -3.27 -6.98
CA LEU A 85 -13.00 -4.25 -7.56
C LEU A 85 -13.77 -5.49 -8.06
N ARG A 86 -14.68 -6.03 -7.25
CA ARG A 86 -15.53 -7.16 -7.64
C ARG A 86 -16.37 -6.85 -8.89
N SER A 87 -17.02 -5.69 -8.93
CA SER A 87 -17.82 -5.25 -10.07
C SER A 87 -16.99 -4.92 -11.32
N SER A 88 -15.70 -4.60 -11.15
CA SER A 88 -14.77 -4.34 -12.24
C SER A 88 -14.11 -5.62 -12.78
N GLY A 89 -14.52 -6.79 -12.32
CA GLY A 89 -14.08 -8.07 -12.89
C GLY A 89 -12.94 -8.75 -12.15
N TYR A 90 -12.53 -8.29 -10.96
CA TYR A 90 -11.59 -9.04 -10.12
C TYR A 90 -12.27 -10.32 -9.58
N PRO A 91 -11.86 -11.51 -10.01
CA PRO A 91 -12.50 -12.76 -9.57
C PRO A 91 -12.19 -13.10 -8.11
N GLN A 92 -11.06 -12.61 -7.59
CA GLN A 92 -10.66 -12.78 -6.20
C GLN A 92 -10.25 -11.46 -5.58
N VAL A 93 -10.96 -11.07 -4.51
CA VAL A 93 -10.61 -9.92 -3.68
C VAL A 93 -10.62 -10.39 -2.23
N ASP A 94 -9.44 -10.51 -1.65
CA ASP A 94 -9.28 -10.84 -0.25
C ASP A 94 -9.44 -9.59 0.61
N THR A 95 -9.97 -9.75 1.81
CA THR A 95 -10.15 -8.63 2.74
C THR A 95 -9.57 -8.96 4.10
N VAL A 96 -8.87 -7.98 4.70
CA VAL A 96 -8.39 -8.04 6.08
C VAL A 96 -8.85 -6.78 6.79
N PHE A 97 -9.97 -6.88 7.49
CA PHE A 97 -10.59 -5.75 8.18
C PHE A 97 -10.50 -5.90 9.69
N TYR A 98 -10.03 -4.85 10.35
CA TYR A 98 -10.03 -4.75 11.79
C TYR A 98 -11.00 -3.66 12.26
N GLN A 99 -12.01 -4.08 12.98
CA GLN A 99 -12.94 -3.16 13.66
C GLN A 99 -12.59 -3.15 15.14
N ASN A 100 -11.98 -2.07 15.60
CA ASN A 100 -11.70 -1.89 17.02
C ASN A 100 -12.99 -1.51 17.75
N THR A 101 -13.69 -2.50 18.28
CA THR A 101 -14.91 -2.30 19.06
C THR A 101 -14.63 -2.19 20.57
N SER A 102 -13.43 -2.54 21.01
CA SER A 102 -13.06 -2.64 22.43
C SER A 102 -12.15 -1.49 22.92
N GLY A 103 -11.76 -0.58 22.04
CA GLY A 103 -10.79 0.48 22.37
C GLY A 103 -9.36 -0.04 22.55
N SER A 104 -9.08 -1.30 22.14
CA SER A 104 -7.73 -1.86 22.20
C SER A 104 -6.77 -1.07 21.30
N SER A 105 -5.57 -0.83 21.81
CA SER A 105 -4.49 -0.21 21.03
C SER A 105 -3.76 -1.19 20.10
N THR A 106 -4.12 -2.48 20.14
CA THR A 106 -3.43 -3.55 19.39
C THR A 106 -4.41 -4.38 18.57
N ALA A 107 -4.12 -4.54 17.28
CA ALA A 107 -4.84 -5.49 16.44
C ALA A 107 -4.28 -6.91 16.62
N PRO A 108 -5.10 -7.95 16.47
CA PRO A 108 -4.64 -9.33 16.57
C PRO A 108 -3.58 -9.67 15.52
N GLU A 109 -2.52 -10.37 15.93
CA GLU A 109 -1.37 -10.74 15.08
C GLU A 109 -1.76 -11.63 13.89
N TYR A 110 -2.80 -12.44 14.01
CA TYR A 110 -3.25 -13.29 12.90
C TYR A 110 -3.65 -12.47 11.65
N LEU A 111 -4.08 -11.22 11.82
CA LEU A 111 -4.40 -10.31 10.70
C LEU A 111 -3.15 -9.94 9.91
N THR A 112 -2.03 -9.70 10.58
CA THR A 112 -0.72 -9.50 9.95
C THR A 112 -0.32 -10.71 9.12
N THR A 113 -0.50 -11.91 9.68
CA THR A 113 -0.24 -13.18 8.98
C THR A 113 -1.13 -13.33 7.74
N GLN A 114 -2.41 -12.95 7.82
CA GLN A 114 -3.30 -12.97 6.65
C GLN A 114 -2.83 -12.04 5.55
N ILE A 115 -2.36 -10.83 5.88
CA ILE A 115 -1.81 -9.88 4.91
C ILE A 115 -0.57 -10.48 4.22
N ILE A 116 0.39 -11.02 4.99
CA ILE A 116 1.60 -11.66 4.45
C ILE A 116 1.23 -12.81 3.51
N ASN A 117 0.31 -13.68 3.91
CA ASN A 117 -0.11 -14.82 3.11
C ASN A 117 -0.79 -14.39 1.79
N ALA A 118 -1.63 -13.37 1.83
CA ALA A 118 -2.27 -12.83 0.63
C ALA A 118 -1.22 -12.27 -0.35
N ILE A 119 -0.27 -11.48 0.14
CA ILE A 119 0.82 -10.93 -0.69
C ILE A 119 1.68 -12.06 -1.26
N ASN A 120 2.06 -13.05 -0.45
CA ASN A 120 2.87 -14.19 -0.88
C ASN A 120 2.16 -15.07 -1.90
N SER A 121 0.82 -15.16 -1.85
CA SER A 121 0.05 -15.85 -2.89
C SER A 121 0.04 -15.13 -4.23
N GLY A 122 0.42 -13.88 -4.24
CA GLY A 122 0.40 -12.97 -5.37
C GLY A 122 -0.95 -12.26 -5.51
N VAL A 123 -0.89 -10.94 -5.46
CA VAL A 123 -2.01 -10.02 -5.73
C VAL A 123 -1.50 -8.87 -6.59
N GLN A 124 -2.33 -8.37 -7.49
CA GLN A 124 -2.00 -7.22 -8.33
C GLN A 124 -2.17 -5.90 -7.57
N TYR A 125 -3.19 -5.84 -6.76
CA TYR A 125 -3.64 -4.61 -6.13
C TYR A 125 -3.72 -4.81 -4.61
N VAL A 126 -3.10 -3.90 -3.87
CA VAL A 126 -3.22 -3.81 -2.41
C VAL A 126 -3.71 -2.42 -2.06
N SER A 127 -4.79 -2.34 -1.31
CA SER A 127 -5.30 -1.07 -0.79
C SER A 127 -5.32 -1.11 0.72
N TYR A 128 -4.82 -0.06 1.35
CA TYR A 128 -4.93 0.14 2.79
C TYR A 128 -5.56 1.48 3.13
N ARG A 129 -6.47 1.47 4.08
CA ARG A 129 -7.03 2.66 4.71
C ARG A 129 -7.16 2.45 6.21
N GLY A 130 -6.58 3.35 6.99
CA GLY A 130 -6.59 3.25 8.44
C GLY A 130 -5.70 4.29 9.09
N TRP A 131 -4.97 3.90 10.11
CA TRP A 131 -3.97 4.70 10.76
C TRP A 131 -2.57 4.13 10.50
N GLY A 132 -1.57 5.02 10.35
CA GLY A 132 -0.19 4.63 10.09
C GLY A 132 0.83 5.67 10.55
N SER A 133 2.08 5.35 10.29
CA SER A 133 3.26 6.14 10.58
C SER A 133 4.35 5.82 9.56
N GLY A 134 5.51 6.43 9.66
CA GLY A 134 6.70 6.07 8.85
C GLY A 134 7.10 4.60 8.96
N ASN A 135 6.71 3.90 10.05
CA ASN A 135 6.94 2.46 10.19
C ASN A 135 5.93 1.58 9.44
N GLY A 136 4.74 2.08 9.11
CA GLY A 136 3.71 1.33 8.39
C GLY A 136 2.31 1.42 8.98
N TRP A 137 1.48 0.42 8.73
CA TRP A 137 0.08 0.35 9.12
C TRP A 137 -0.09 -0.09 10.57
N GLN A 138 -1.00 0.57 11.28
CA GLN A 138 -1.22 0.29 12.72
C GLN A 138 -2.41 -0.65 12.98
N PHE A 139 -3.40 -0.64 12.12
CA PHE A 139 -4.64 -1.41 12.31
C PHE A 139 -5.14 -1.97 10.97
N PRO A 140 -4.89 -3.23 10.66
CA PRO A 140 -3.99 -4.20 11.31
C PRO A 140 -2.53 -3.75 11.29
N ILE A 141 -1.71 -4.27 12.21
CA ILE A 141 -0.27 -4.00 12.21
C ILE A 141 0.36 -4.63 10.96
N PHE A 142 1.04 -3.78 10.16
CA PHE A 142 1.85 -4.23 9.05
C PHE A 142 2.98 -3.22 8.82
N PHE A 143 4.16 -3.54 9.34
CA PHE A 143 5.31 -2.65 9.40
C PHE A 143 6.36 -3.02 8.35
N ARG A 144 7.43 -2.23 8.26
CA ARG A 144 8.58 -2.43 7.38
C ARG A 144 9.13 -3.86 7.46
N ASP A 145 9.27 -4.41 8.66
CA ASP A 145 9.77 -5.78 8.86
C ASP A 145 8.82 -6.83 8.26
N HIS A 146 7.52 -6.59 8.29
CA HIS A 146 6.56 -7.48 7.65
C HIS A 146 6.63 -7.41 6.12
N VAL A 147 6.90 -6.21 5.54
CA VAL A 147 7.18 -6.09 4.10
C VAL A 147 8.43 -6.90 3.76
N ASN A 148 9.50 -6.76 4.56
CA ASN A 148 10.74 -7.51 4.38
C ASN A 148 10.54 -9.03 4.51
N ALA A 149 9.58 -9.48 5.31
CA ALA A 149 9.25 -10.88 5.49
C ALA A 149 8.39 -11.47 4.35
N THR A 150 7.85 -10.66 3.44
CA THR A 150 7.09 -11.18 2.30
C THR A 150 8.00 -11.93 1.31
N ASN A 151 7.44 -12.95 0.67
CA ASN A 151 8.13 -13.75 -0.34
C ASN A 151 7.20 -14.02 -1.53
N ASN A 152 6.90 -12.97 -2.26
CA ASN A 152 5.99 -12.99 -3.42
C ASN A 152 6.74 -13.18 -4.76
N GLY A 153 8.06 -13.23 -4.75
CA GLY A 153 8.90 -13.35 -5.95
C GLY A 153 8.66 -12.19 -6.93
N GLY A 154 8.44 -12.53 -8.20
CA GLY A 154 8.19 -11.52 -9.23
C GLY A 154 6.73 -11.01 -9.28
N ARG A 155 5.86 -11.39 -8.36
CA ARG A 155 4.45 -10.97 -8.30
C ARG A 155 4.31 -9.68 -7.49
N THR A 156 4.77 -8.57 -8.06
CA THR A 156 4.85 -7.27 -7.39
C THR A 156 3.52 -6.52 -7.47
N PRO A 157 2.87 -6.24 -6.34
CA PRO A 157 1.61 -5.50 -6.35
C PRO A 157 1.79 -4.01 -6.57
N VAL A 158 0.75 -3.35 -7.07
CA VAL A 158 0.56 -1.90 -6.92
C VAL A 158 -0.08 -1.66 -5.56
N VAL A 159 0.57 -0.87 -4.72
CA VAL A 159 0.13 -0.62 -3.34
C VAL A 159 -0.38 0.80 -3.18
N TYR A 160 -1.61 0.92 -2.75
CA TYR A 160 -2.23 2.20 -2.37
C TYR A 160 -2.34 2.28 -0.84
N SER A 161 -1.40 2.96 -0.24
CA SER A 161 -1.36 3.22 1.20
C SER A 161 -1.86 4.63 1.49
N ILE A 162 -3.16 4.75 1.79
CA ILE A 162 -3.80 6.04 2.01
C ILE A 162 -3.90 6.29 3.51
N VAL A 163 -2.78 6.76 4.09
CA VAL A 163 -2.60 6.89 5.53
C VAL A 163 -1.45 7.86 5.84
N CYS A 164 -1.35 8.33 7.09
CA CYS A 164 -0.33 9.26 7.54
C CYS A 164 1.10 8.68 7.41
N ASP A 165 2.04 9.50 7.01
CA ASP A 165 3.50 9.37 7.10
C ASP A 165 4.12 8.12 6.45
N ASN A 166 3.37 7.31 5.70
CA ASN A 166 3.93 6.13 5.04
C ASN A 166 4.89 6.48 3.90
N GLY A 167 4.78 7.66 3.32
CA GLY A 167 5.66 8.23 2.30
C GLY A 167 6.42 9.46 2.79
N ASP A 168 6.77 9.51 4.05
CA ASP A 168 7.56 10.58 4.66
C ASP A 168 9.05 10.31 4.44
N TYR A 169 9.53 10.68 3.26
CA TYR A 169 10.88 10.36 2.77
C TYR A 169 12.01 11.16 3.43
N ASP A 170 11.68 12.15 4.24
CA ASP A 170 12.63 12.91 5.07
C ASP A 170 12.54 12.54 6.55
N ASN A 171 11.97 11.37 6.87
CA ASN A 171 11.76 10.91 8.22
C ASN A 171 13.05 10.36 8.86
N GLU A 172 13.59 11.10 9.82
CA GLU A 172 14.82 10.70 10.53
C GLU A 172 14.63 9.48 11.46
N SER A 173 13.40 9.18 11.88
CA SER A 173 13.11 8.07 12.80
C SER A 173 12.88 6.74 12.07
N TYR A 174 12.45 6.80 10.82
CA TYR A 174 12.12 5.64 9.99
C TYR A 174 12.73 5.82 8.60
N ASP A 175 14.04 5.62 8.52
CA ASP A 175 14.81 5.62 7.30
C ASP A 175 15.38 4.21 7.03
N PRO A 176 15.00 3.54 5.90
CA PRO A 176 13.97 3.93 4.95
C PRO A 176 12.55 3.90 5.54
N CYS A 177 11.66 4.80 5.09
CA CYS A 177 10.26 4.77 5.50
C CYS A 177 9.50 3.60 4.87
N PHE A 178 8.25 3.39 5.30
CA PHE A 178 7.44 2.25 4.83
C PHE A 178 7.27 2.21 3.30
N GLY A 179 7.06 3.35 2.67
CA GLY A 179 6.93 3.46 1.21
C GLY A 179 8.19 3.07 0.47
N GLU A 180 9.35 3.46 0.99
CA GLU A 180 10.66 3.12 0.42
C GLU A 180 10.93 1.62 0.51
N VAL A 181 10.62 0.99 1.65
CA VAL A 181 10.79 -0.46 1.81
C VAL A 181 9.97 -1.23 0.79
N TRP A 182 8.73 -0.80 0.47
CA TRP A 182 7.95 -1.43 -0.59
C TRP A 182 8.60 -1.31 -1.97
N MET A 183 9.25 -0.20 -2.24
CA MET A 183 9.92 0.02 -3.52
C MET A 183 11.24 -0.74 -3.62
N THR A 184 12.07 -0.69 -2.58
CA THR A 184 13.45 -1.19 -2.60
C THR A 184 13.60 -2.67 -2.25
N LYS A 185 12.59 -3.29 -1.64
CA LYS A 185 12.59 -4.73 -1.39
C LYS A 185 12.71 -5.52 -2.68
N GLY A 186 13.74 -6.37 -2.80
CA GLY A 186 14.03 -7.25 -3.94
C GLY A 186 13.27 -8.57 -3.93
#